data_ca0afbce06e4460fad59595104185bd6
#
_entry.id   ca0afbce06e4460fad59595104185bd6
#
_cell.length_a   1.000
_cell.length_b   1.000
_cell.length_c   1.000
_cell.angle_alpha   90.00
_cell.angle_beta   90.00
_cell.angle_gamma   90.00
#
_symmetry.space_group_name_H-M   'P 1'
#
loop_
_entity.id
_entity.type
_entity.pdbx_description
1 polymer ?
#
loop_
_entity_poly.entity_id
_entity_poly.type
_entity_poly.pdbx_seq_one_letter_code
_entity_poly.pdbx_strand_id
1 'polypeptide(L)'
;MSGRKPSAGGRGQHRGAGARPFAPGEAPLGVRPGLAGGRRRAGVSPIGGATNRRVGAEPRATSGRGVRLTPGAAAQLRRLALGALLLASLLLPPVAARASLTTVGQVSVVGTSLLDSEAVITAANIPIGSSLLGVNLREAEEAVGALPLVASVRVSAGLPDGIQIRVREKSLLLRWQIGDRVYAVSESGELLGETATLNLAPTAAAALAAAPLLFDDRTPSPLPTVGQLTMTELDVATRLASLMPEDLGTAATTLTLRLLSDFGFVVEAAGPSIEWSAVFGIYSATIRPTSMIPGQVRLLRSLLAGRESRIGWVILADEQAGTYTAKGVRPPPPSASPDPSPGTSPAPSDPSPSPSAPTVSP
;
A
#
# COMPACT_ATOMS: atom_id res chain seq x y z
N MET A 1 -26.43 -63.73 8.06
CA MET A 1 -26.53 -63.98 6.61
C MET A 1 -25.86 -62.82 5.87
N SER A 2 -24.85 -63.21 5.15
CA SER A 2 -24.29 -62.61 3.91
C SER A 2 -23.94 -61.11 4.00
N GLY A 3 -22.73 -60.71 3.99
CA GLY A 3 -21.55 -61.19 3.23
C GLY A 3 -21.42 -60.45 1.92
N ARG A 4 -20.51 -59.42 1.88
CA ARG A 4 -19.66 -59.18 0.71
C ARG A 4 -18.62 -58.09 0.97
N LYS A 5 -17.38 -58.45 1.11
CA LYS A 5 -16.14 -57.79 0.67
C LYS A 5 -15.94 -58.21 -0.80
N PRO A 6 -14.88 -57.76 -1.49
CA PRO A 6 -14.11 -56.54 -1.63
C PRO A 6 -13.90 -56.12 -3.10
N SER A 7 -13.23 -55.05 -3.39
CA SER A 7 -12.39 -55.03 -4.60
C SER A 7 -11.26 -54.04 -4.43
N ALA A 8 -10.07 -54.61 -4.53
CA ALA A 8 -8.79 -53.96 -4.70
C ALA A 8 -8.60 -53.49 -6.16
N GLY A 9 -7.77 -52.52 -6.40
CA GLY A 9 -7.12 -52.33 -7.67
C GLY A 9 -6.93 -50.87 -8.10
N GLY A 10 -5.70 -50.45 -8.20
CA GLY A 10 -5.39 -49.24 -8.94
C GLY A 10 -4.05 -48.57 -8.51
N ARG A 11 -2.94 -49.30 -8.67
CA ARG A 11 -1.60 -48.64 -8.74
C ARG A 11 -1.54 -47.81 -10.00
N GLY A 12 -1.39 -46.50 -9.86
CA GLY A 12 -1.02 -45.56 -10.90
C GLY A 12 0.34 -44.94 -10.56
N GLN A 13 1.40 -45.55 -11.06
CA GLN A 13 2.73 -44.92 -11.14
C GLN A 13 2.64 -43.80 -12.18
N HIS A 14 2.88 -42.58 -11.80
CA HIS A 14 3.31 -41.52 -12.71
C HIS A 14 4.73 -41.09 -12.35
N ARG A 15 5.59 -41.47 -13.28
CA ARG A 15 6.99 -41.10 -13.40
C ARG A 15 7.17 -39.59 -13.48
N GLY A 16 8.27 -39.20 -12.89
CA GLY A 16 8.81 -37.88 -12.82
C GLY A 16 9.00 -37.14 -14.14
N ALA A 17 8.91 -35.86 -14.05
CA ALA A 17 9.52 -34.92 -14.97
C ALA A 17 10.35 -33.96 -14.13
N GLY A 18 11.64 -33.97 -14.43
CA GLY A 18 12.68 -33.23 -13.72
C GLY A 18 12.50 -31.73 -13.78
N ALA A 19 12.60 -31.13 -12.65
CA ALA A 19 12.86 -29.71 -12.52
C ALA A 19 14.35 -29.47 -12.75
N ARG A 20 14.66 -28.71 -13.79
CA ARG A 20 15.99 -28.16 -14.03
C ARG A 20 16.24 -27.02 -13.05
N PRO A 21 17.43 -26.94 -12.42
CA PRO A 21 17.76 -25.78 -11.61
C PRO A 21 18.09 -24.59 -12.53
N PHE A 22 17.45 -23.47 -12.24
CA PHE A 22 17.78 -22.18 -12.83
C PHE A 22 19.12 -21.70 -12.24
N ALA A 23 20.08 -21.46 -13.11
CA ALA A 23 21.35 -20.83 -12.78
C ALA A 23 21.13 -19.31 -12.52
N PRO A 24 21.86 -18.70 -11.57
CA PRO A 24 21.81 -17.27 -11.34
C PRO A 24 22.56 -16.54 -12.47
N GLY A 25 21.83 -15.75 -13.24
CA GLY A 25 22.37 -14.84 -14.24
C GLY A 25 22.98 -13.61 -13.59
N GLU A 26 24.21 -13.38 -14.00
CA GLU A 26 25.07 -12.27 -13.66
C GLU A 26 24.42 -10.91 -13.96
N ALA A 27 24.59 -9.99 -13.02
CA ALA A 27 24.32 -8.57 -13.19
C ALA A 27 25.44 -7.91 -14.02
N PRO A 28 25.13 -7.03 -14.98
CA PRO A 28 26.14 -6.14 -15.52
C PRO A 28 26.21 -4.86 -14.68
N LEU A 29 27.34 -4.68 -14.04
CA LEU A 29 27.86 -3.42 -13.57
C LEU A 29 28.08 -2.48 -14.75
N GLY A 30 27.46 -1.33 -14.74
CA GLY A 30 27.62 -0.27 -15.73
C GLY A 30 27.49 1.09 -15.09
N VAL A 31 28.38 1.40 -14.15
CA VAL A 31 28.63 2.76 -13.67
C VAL A 31 29.52 3.46 -14.70
N ARG A 32 29.04 4.55 -15.26
CA ARG A 32 29.93 5.59 -15.84
C ARG A 32 29.49 6.95 -15.33
N PRO A 33 30.39 7.64 -14.60
CA PRO A 33 30.23 9.06 -14.30
C PRO A 33 30.77 9.87 -15.47
N GLY A 34 29.92 10.69 -16.10
CA GLY A 34 30.31 11.69 -17.07
C GLY A 34 30.43 13.04 -16.39
N LEU A 35 31.65 13.40 -16.16
CA LEU A 35 32.15 14.69 -15.71
C LEU A 35 31.98 15.78 -16.77
N ALA A 36 31.83 16.99 -16.22
CA ALA A 36 32.34 18.28 -16.70
C ALA A 36 31.68 18.84 -17.96
N GLY A 37 31.24 20.05 -17.95
CA GLY A 37 31.93 21.28 -17.63
C GLY A 37 31.69 22.26 -18.76
N GLY A 38 31.42 23.49 -18.46
CA GLY A 38 31.31 24.58 -19.43
C GLY A 38 30.30 25.59 -18.91
N ARG A 39 30.65 26.37 -17.92
CA ARG A 39 31.39 27.66 -17.89
C ARG A 39 30.99 28.61 -19.01
N ARG A 40 30.20 29.62 -18.56
CA ARG A 40 30.38 31.05 -18.80
C ARG A 40 30.30 31.58 -20.23
N ARG A 41 29.39 32.55 -20.43
CA ARG A 41 29.81 33.94 -20.56
C ARG A 41 28.62 34.90 -20.51
N ALA A 42 28.67 35.74 -19.52
CA ALA A 42 28.01 37.03 -19.50
C ALA A 42 28.62 37.89 -20.61
N GLY A 43 27.78 38.49 -21.41
CA GLY A 43 28.15 39.49 -22.39
C GLY A 43 27.45 40.79 -22.05
N VAL A 44 28.21 41.64 -21.52
CA VAL A 44 27.96 43.04 -21.15
C VAL A 44 27.63 43.85 -22.40
N SER A 45 26.62 44.71 -22.29
CA SER A 45 26.33 45.81 -23.18
C SER A 45 27.50 46.83 -23.25
N PRO A 46 27.58 47.58 -24.28
CA PRO A 46 27.86 48.99 -24.10
C PRO A 46 26.85 49.92 -24.78
N ILE A 47 26.55 50.90 -24.05
CA ILE A 47 25.97 52.20 -24.31
C ILE A 47 26.83 52.98 -25.29
N GLY A 48 26.17 53.76 -26.12
CA GLY A 48 26.76 54.88 -26.86
C GLY A 48 26.07 55.01 -28.22
N GLY A 49 25.45 56.02 -28.57
CA GLY A 49 25.62 57.44 -28.38
C GLY A 49 25.06 58.13 -29.59
N ALA A 50 24.25 59.07 -29.33
CA ALA A 50 23.76 60.18 -30.14
C ALA A 50 24.38 60.37 -31.54
N THR A 51 23.54 60.68 -32.53
CA THR A 51 23.54 62.03 -33.11
C THR A 51 22.41 62.21 -34.14
N ASN A 52 21.73 63.31 -33.93
CA ASN A 52 20.91 64.05 -34.86
C ASN A 52 21.37 64.06 -36.31
N ARG A 53 20.46 63.86 -37.24
CA ARG A 53 20.37 64.72 -38.40
C ARG A 53 18.98 64.69 -39.00
N ARG A 54 18.25 65.75 -38.77
CA ARG A 54 17.11 66.15 -39.62
C ARG A 54 17.60 66.42 -41.02
N VAL A 55 17.01 65.73 -41.98
CA VAL A 55 16.91 66.27 -43.37
C VAL A 55 15.50 65.94 -43.81
N GLY A 56 14.77 66.97 -44.10
CA GLY A 56 13.43 66.89 -44.67
C GLY A 56 13.47 66.26 -46.03
N ALA A 57 12.53 65.39 -46.21
CA ALA A 57 12.14 64.91 -47.57
C ALA A 57 10.64 64.93 -47.64
N GLU A 58 10.18 65.67 -48.60
CA GLU A 58 8.78 65.89 -49.01
C GLU A 58 7.98 64.60 -49.18
N PRO A 59 6.67 64.65 -48.95
CA PRO A 59 5.80 63.48 -49.19
C PRO A 59 5.64 63.31 -50.73
N ARG A 60 6.35 62.35 -51.29
CA ARG A 60 6.03 61.85 -52.62
C ARG A 60 4.71 61.08 -52.49
N ALA A 61 3.71 61.68 -53.10
CA ALA A 61 2.44 61.04 -53.41
C ALA A 61 2.74 59.79 -54.23
N THR A 62 2.72 58.61 -53.58
CA THR A 62 2.66 57.33 -54.29
C THR A 62 1.29 57.20 -54.87
N SER A 63 1.21 57.50 -56.16
CA SER A 63 0.09 57.19 -57.02
C SER A 63 -0.28 55.72 -56.82
N GLY A 64 -1.44 55.46 -56.22
CA GLY A 64 -2.01 54.12 -56.12
C GLY A 64 -2.09 53.54 -57.52
N ARG A 65 -1.14 52.63 -57.81
CA ARG A 65 -1.22 51.75 -58.96
C ARG A 65 -2.36 50.78 -58.68
N GLY A 66 -3.58 51.21 -59.01
CA GLY A 66 -4.72 50.31 -59.04
C GLY A 66 -4.37 49.18 -59.97
N VAL A 67 -4.16 47.99 -59.38
CA VAL A 67 -4.00 46.75 -60.14
C VAL A 67 -5.30 46.56 -60.92
N ARG A 68 -5.34 47.04 -62.17
CA ARG A 68 -6.43 46.72 -63.10
C ARG A 68 -6.30 45.22 -63.40
N LEU A 69 -7.05 44.41 -62.63
CA LEU A 69 -7.20 42.99 -62.93
C LEU A 69 -7.76 42.89 -64.38
N THR A 70 -7.00 42.32 -65.30
CA THR A 70 -7.47 41.99 -66.60
C THR A 70 -8.72 41.13 -66.56
N PRO A 71 -9.72 41.26 -67.39
CA PRO A 71 -10.97 40.50 -67.33
C PRO A 71 -10.78 38.98 -67.26
N GLY A 72 -9.67 38.48 -67.77
CA GLY A 72 -9.27 37.08 -67.67
C GLY A 72 -8.83 36.67 -66.27
N ALA A 73 -8.16 37.54 -65.50
CA ALA A 73 -7.71 37.25 -64.13
C ALA A 73 -8.90 37.19 -63.16
N ALA A 74 -9.91 38.02 -63.34
CA ALA A 74 -11.14 37.98 -62.56
C ALA A 74 -11.94 36.69 -62.79
N ALA A 75 -11.97 36.17 -63.98
CA ALA A 75 -12.62 34.90 -64.26
C ALA A 75 -11.84 33.69 -63.72
N GLN A 76 -10.51 33.74 -63.67
CA GLN A 76 -9.68 32.72 -63.09
C GLN A 76 -9.79 32.73 -61.56
N LEU A 77 -9.81 33.90 -60.94
CA LEU A 77 -10.04 34.02 -59.45
C LEU A 77 -11.43 33.51 -59.03
N ARG A 78 -12.48 33.77 -59.83
CA ARG A 78 -13.80 33.20 -59.62
C ARG A 78 -13.82 31.69 -59.73
N ARG A 79 -13.12 31.10 -60.66
CA ARG A 79 -13.03 29.64 -60.84
C ARG A 79 -12.25 28.99 -59.66
N LEU A 80 -11.17 29.63 -59.25
CA LEU A 80 -10.42 29.18 -58.03
C LEU A 80 -11.23 29.31 -56.76
N ALA A 81 -11.97 30.41 -56.59
CA ALA A 81 -12.85 30.60 -55.45
C ALA A 81 -14.01 29.58 -55.42
N LEU A 82 -14.62 29.30 -56.58
CA LEU A 82 -15.64 28.25 -56.70
C LEU A 82 -15.05 26.85 -56.46
N GLY A 83 -13.85 26.56 -56.96
CA GLY A 83 -13.15 25.30 -56.69
C GLY A 83 -12.81 25.13 -55.21
N ALA A 84 -12.32 26.20 -54.56
CA ALA A 84 -12.05 26.18 -53.12
C ALA A 84 -13.33 26.01 -52.27
N LEU A 85 -14.44 26.65 -52.68
CA LEU A 85 -15.72 26.50 -52.02
C LEU A 85 -16.29 25.09 -52.18
N LEU A 86 -16.19 24.50 -53.38
CA LEU A 86 -16.60 23.10 -53.58
C LEU A 86 -15.72 22.12 -52.80
N LEU A 87 -14.41 22.35 -52.74
CA LEU A 87 -13.50 21.54 -51.95
C LEU A 87 -13.79 21.67 -50.46
N ALA A 88 -14.04 22.87 -49.97
CA ALA A 88 -14.46 23.11 -48.59
C ALA A 88 -15.81 22.44 -48.26
N SER A 89 -16.80 22.55 -49.17
CA SER A 89 -18.09 21.90 -49.02
C SER A 89 -18.01 20.37 -49.02
N LEU A 90 -17.05 19.80 -49.75
CA LEU A 90 -16.83 18.34 -49.74
C LEU A 90 -16.06 17.85 -48.55
N LEU A 91 -15.14 18.66 -47.97
CA LEU A 91 -14.31 18.29 -46.83
C LEU A 91 -14.92 18.66 -45.47
N LEU A 92 -15.74 19.71 -45.38
CA LEU A 92 -16.35 20.14 -44.13
C LEU A 92 -17.28 19.08 -43.48
N PRO A 93 -18.19 18.41 -44.23
CA PRO A 93 -19.07 17.41 -43.63
C PRO A 93 -18.33 16.23 -42.99
N PRO A 94 -17.33 15.61 -43.65
CA PRO A 94 -16.60 14.51 -43.00
C PRO A 94 -15.70 14.97 -41.85
N VAL A 95 -15.20 16.22 -41.86
CA VAL A 95 -14.45 16.78 -40.73
C VAL A 95 -15.39 17.08 -39.56
N ALA A 96 -16.56 17.66 -39.79
CA ALA A 96 -17.57 17.90 -38.76
C ALA A 96 -18.14 16.58 -38.19
N ALA A 97 -18.36 15.56 -39.04
CA ALA A 97 -18.76 14.24 -38.59
C ALA A 97 -17.69 13.55 -37.75
N ARG A 98 -16.40 13.74 -38.07
CA ARG A 98 -15.30 13.24 -37.22
C ARG A 98 -15.15 14.01 -35.90
N ALA A 99 -15.46 15.28 -35.85
CA ALA A 99 -15.44 16.06 -34.63
C ALA A 99 -16.51 15.58 -33.61
N SER A 100 -17.66 15.09 -34.10
CA SER A 100 -18.67 14.47 -33.24
C SER A 100 -18.29 13.04 -32.79
N LEU A 101 -17.35 12.36 -33.51
CA LEU A 101 -16.85 11.05 -33.16
C LEU A 101 -15.76 11.09 -32.06
N THR A 102 -15.35 12.27 -31.61
CA THR A 102 -14.33 12.46 -30.55
C THR A 102 -14.91 13.00 -29.24
N THR A 103 -16.20 12.79 -29.04
CA THR A 103 -16.83 13.10 -27.75
C THR A 103 -16.78 11.87 -26.84
N VAL A 104 -16.67 12.09 -25.53
CA VAL A 104 -16.73 11.02 -24.54
C VAL A 104 -18.13 10.44 -24.51
N GLY A 105 -18.31 9.29 -25.10
CA GLY A 105 -19.57 8.54 -25.12
C GLY A 105 -19.65 7.54 -23.96
N GLN A 106 -18.52 6.95 -23.60
CA GLN A 106 -18.47 5.91 -22.56
C GLN A 106 -17.20 6.00 -21.73
N VAL A 107 -17.37 5.81 -20.39
CA VAL A 107 -16.28 5.62 -19.45
C VAL A 107 -16.35 4.19 -18.93
N SER A 108 -15.27 3.42 -19.11
CA SER A 108 -15.18 2.05 -18.65
C SER A 108 -14.13 1.91 -17.57
N VAL A 109 -14.42 1.16 -16.51
CA VAL A 109 -13.50 0.86 -15.40
C VAL A 109 -13.11 -0.60 -15.49
N VAL A 110 -11.82 -0.89 -15.32
CA VAL A 110 -11.28 -2.25 -15.36
C VAL A 110 -10.29 -2.45 -14.22
N GLY A 111 -10.36 -3.62 -13.58
CA GLY A 111 -9.43 -4.00 -12.52
C GLY A 111 -9.93 -3.67 -11.12
N THR A 112 -11.21 -3.35 -10.96
CA THR A 112 -11.89 -3.19 -9.67
C THR A 112 -12.50 -4.52 -9.23
N SER A 113 -12.27 -4.89 -7.99
CA SER A 113 -12.88 -6.02 -7.29
C SER A 113 -13.36 -5.61 -5.90
N LEU A 114 -12.66 -4.66 -5.27
CA LEU A 114 -12.97 -4.10 -3.96
C LEU A 114 -13.79 -2.82 -4.08
N LEU A 115 -13.37 -1.92 -4.97
CA LEU A 115 -14.04 -0.65 -5.21
C LEU A 115 -15.27 -0.82 -6.08
N ASP A 116 -16.30 -0.05 -5.76
CA ASP A 116 -17.41 0.12 -6.67
C ASP A 116 -16.97 0.92 -7.91
N SER A 117 -17.25 0.38 -9.10
CA SER A 117 -16.89 1.01 -10.37
C SER A 117 -17.53 2.40 -10.52
N GLU A 118 -18.73 2.60 -9.98
CA GLU A 118 -19.42 3.89 -10.04
C GLU A 118 -18.73 4.95 -9.17
N ALA A 119 -18.19 4.54 -8.01
CA ALA A 119 -17.38 5.42 -7.18
C ALA A 119 -16.10 5.87 -7.90
N VAL A 120 -15.47 4.99 -8.68
CA VAL A 120 -14.29 5.32 -9.49
C VAL A 120 -14.64 6.30 -10.61
N ILE A 121 -15.76 6.09 -11.32
CA ILE A 121 -16.24 6.99 -12.38
C ILE A 121 -16.56 8.38 -11.81
N THR A 122 -17.22 8.41 -10.65
CA THR A 122 -17.54 9.65 -9.95
C THR A 122 -16.29 10.40 -9.52
N ALA A 123 -15.30 9.70 -8.97
CA ALA A 123 -14.02 10.29 -8.57
C ALA A 123 -13.24 10.86 -9.77
N ALA A 124 -13.26 10.15 -10.92
CA ALA A 124 -12.61 10.59 -12.14
C ALA A 124 -13.19 11.90 -12.70
N ASN A 125 -14.45 12.22 -12.37
CA ASN A 125 -15.15 13.44 -12.73
C ASN A 125 -15.06 13.79 -14.24
N ILE A 126 -15.19 12.79 -15.10
CA ILE A 126 -15.11 12.96 -16.55
C ILE A 126 -16.49 13.24 -17.11
N PRO A 127 -16.74 14.44 -17.67
CA PRO A 127 -18.06 14.77 -18.19
C PRO A 127 -18.34 14.03 -19.49
N ILE A 128 -19.41 13.22 -19.51
CA ILE A 128 -19.90 12.56 -20.72
C ILE A 128 -20.36 13.61 -21.72
N GLY A 129 -20.06 13.41 -23.02
CA GLY A 129 -20.38 14.37 -24.09
C GLY A 129 -19.33 15.47 -24.28
N SER A 130 -18.33 15.60 -23.40
CA SER A 130 -17.21 16.51 -23.59
C SER A 130 -16.28 16.02 -24.72
N SER A 131 -15.44 16.92 -25.23
CA SER A 131 -14.43 16.52 -26.23
C SER A 131 -13.37 15.60 -25.62
N LEU A 132 -13.17 14.42 -26.21
CA LEU A 132 -12.17 13.45 -25.79
C LEU A 132 -10.74 14.04 -25.74
N LEU A 133 -10.45 14.97 -26.68
CA LEU A 133 -9.17 15.68 -26.77
C LEU A 133 -9.02 16.79 -25.71
N GLY A 134 -10.13 17.25 -25.13
CA GLY A 134 -10.17 18.28 -24.12
C GLY A 134 -10.17 17.75 -22.68
N VAL A 135 -10.34 16.43 -22.48
CA VAL A 135 -10.35 15.84 -21.15
C VAL A 135 -8.93 15.80 -20.58
N ASN A 136 -8.77 16.29 -19.36
CA ASN A 136 -7.52 16.20 -18.63
C ASN A 136 -7.38 14.82 -17.98
N LEU A 137 -6.84 13.86 -18.73
CA LEU A 137 -6.66 12.48 -18.24
C LEU A 137 -5.78 12.38 -17.01
N ARG A 138 -4.81 13.30 -16.87
CA ARG A 138 -3.91 13.33 -15.71
C ARG A 138 -4.64 13.74 -14.44
N GLU A 139 -5.50 14.72 -14.50
CA GLU A 139 -6.34 15.15 -13.39
C GLU A 139 -7.27 14.02 -12.94
N ALA A 140 -7.85 13.28 -13.91
CA ALA A 140 -8.65 12.10 -13.59
C ALA A 140 -7.79 10.98 -12.96
N GLU A 141 -6.55 10.76 -13.42
CA GLU A 141 -5.61 9.82 -12.77
C GLU A 141 -5.30 10.24 -11.33
N GLU A 142 -5.00 11.50 -11.10
CA GLU A 142 -4.70 12.04 -9.76
C GLU A 142 -5.92 11.93 -8.83
N ALA A 143 -7.11 12.25 -9.32
CA ALA A 143 -8.35 12.17 -8.53
C ALA A 143 -8.71 10.71 -8.15
N VAL A 144 -8.64 9.77 -9.09
CA VAL A 144 -8.86 8.35 -8.80
C VAL A 144 -7.74 7.79 -7.94
N GLY A 145 -6.49 8.20 -8.18
CA GLY A 145 -5.33 7.79 -7.39
C GLY A 145 -5.38 8.23 -5.92
N ALA A 146 -6.16 9.27 -5.60
CA ALA A 146 -6.38 9.72 -4.24
C ALA A 146 -7.33 8.81 -3.43
N LEU A 147 -8.03 7.87 -4.08
CA LEU A 147 -8.88 6.91 -3.36
C LEU A 147 -8.03 5.96 -2.50
N PRO A 148 -8.42 5.70 -1.25
CA PRO A 148 -7.59 4.95 -0.29
C PRO A 148 -7.23 3.53 -0.74
N LEU A 149 -8.13 2.88 -1.48
CA LEU A 149 -7.98 1.50 -1.95
C LEU A 149 -7.20 1.38 -3.26
N VAL A 150 -6.82 2.48 -3.90
CA VAL A 150 -6.10 2.48 -5.17
C VAL A 150 -4.60 2.40 -4.94
N ALA A 151 -3.96 1.36 -5.48
CA ALA A 151 -2.51 1.22 -5.50
C ALA A 151 -1.89 1.95 -6.70
N SER A 152 -2.55 1.87 -7.85
CA SER A 152 -2.16 2.62 -9.04
C SER A 152 -3.34 2.72 -10.01
N VAL A 153 -3.36 3.77 -10.80
CA VAL A 153 -4.39 4.00 -11.81
C VAL A 153 -3.75 4.46 -13.11
N ARG A 154 -4.38 4.14 -14.21
CA ARG A 154 -4.07 4.66 -15.53
C ARG A 154 -5.35 4.98 -16.27
N VAL A 155 -5.46 6.20 -16.74
CA VAL A 155 -6.57 6.66 -17.57
C VAL A 155 -6.09 6.81 -19.02
N SER A 156 -6.80 6.22 -19.94
CA SER A 156 -6.46 6.25 -21.36
C SER A 156 -7.69 6.50 -22.21
N ALA A 157 -7.53 7.34 -23.22
CA ALA A 157 -8.54 7.54 -24.24
C ALA A 157 -8.52 6.39 -25.26
N GLY A 158 -9.67 5.83 -25.52
CA GLY A 158 -9.91 4.82 -26.56
C GLY A 158 -10.78 5.38 -27.67
N LEU A 159 -10.30 5.33 -28.89
CA LEU A 159 -11.09 5.74 -30.04
C LEU A 159 -12.18 4.70 -30.35
N PRO A 160 -13.38 5.14 -30.81
CA PRO A 160 -13.70 6.52 -31.21
C PRO A 160 -14.14 7.45 -30.07
N ASP A 161 -14.76 6.93 -28.97
CA ASP A 161 -15.51 7.73 -28.00
C ASP A 161 -15.36 7.24 -26.55
N GLY A 162 -14.42 6.35 -26.27
CA GLY A 162 -14.24 5.71 -24.96
C GLY A 162 -13.13 6.30 -24.12
N ILE A 163 -13.32 6.29 -22.80
CA ILE A 163 -12.23 6.44 -21.82
C ILE A 163 -12.17 5.17 -21.00
N GLN A 164 -10.98 4.58 -20.89
CA GLN A 164 -10.72 3.43 -20.05
C GLN A 164 -9.92 3.85 -18.82
N ILE A 165 -10.46 3.59 -17.65
CA ILE A 165 -9.81 3.73 -16.35
C ILE A 165 -9.37 2.34 -15.91
N ARG A 166 -8.06 2.10 -15.86
CA ARG A 166 -7.50 0.85 -15.37
C ARG A 166 -6.98 1.08 -13.96
N VAL A 167 -7.61 0.41 -13.01
CA VAL A 167 -7.28 0.50 -11.59
C VAL A 167 -6.55 -0.77 -11.15
N ARG A 168 -5.53 -0.60 -10.34
CA ARG A 168 -4.94 -1.66 -9.53
C ARG A 168 -5.23 -1.33 -8.08
N GLU A 169 -5.94 -2.21 -7.42
CA GLU A 169 -6.33 -2.04 -6.03
C GLU A 169 -5.25 -2.53 -5.06
N LYS A 170 -5.28 -2.01 -3.84
CA LYS A 170 -4.49 -2.52 -2.73
C LYS A 170 -5.17 -3.77 -2.18
N SER A 171 -4.36 -4.80 -1.82
CA SER A 171 -4.89 -6.01 -1.20
C SER A 171 -5.30 -5.73 0.24
N LEU A 172 -6.50 -6.15 0.62
CA LEU A 172 -6.98 -6.14 1.99
C LEU A 172 -6.44 -7.37 2.73
N LEU A 173 -5.87 -7.17 3.91
CA LEU A 173 -5.30 -8.26 4.70
C LEU A 173 -6.11 -8.55 5.96
N LEU A 174 -6.36 -7.53 6.76
CA LEU A 174 -7.08 -7.66 8.03
C LEU A 174 -7.88 -6.40 8.37
N ARG A 175 -8.74 -6.53 9.35
CA ARG A 175 -9.42 -5.41 10.02
C ARG A 175 -8.71 -5.12 11.33
N TRP A 176 -8.53 -3.84 11.61
CA TRP A 176 -7.91 -3.36 12.84
C TRP A 176 -8.90 -2.48 13.60
N GLN A 177 -9.33 -2.93 14.77
CA GLN A 177 -10.22 -2.19 15.64
C GLN A 177 -9.44 -1.43 16.69
N ILE A 178 -9.67 -0.13 16.76
CA ILE A 178 -9.13 0.79 17.77
C ILE A 178 -10.31 1.46 18.44
N GLY A 179 -10.58 1.14 19.68
CA GLY A 179 -11.79 1.57 20.36
C GLY A 179 -13.03 1.11 19.60
N ASP A 180 -13.92 2.05 19.25
CA ASP A 180 -15.18 1.76 18.54
C ASP A 180 -15.04 1.77 17.01
N ARG A 181 -13.86 2.08 16.47
CA ARG A 181 -13.62 2.22 15.04
C ARG A 181 -12.88 1.03 14.48
N VAL A 182 -13.32 0.59 13.31
CA VAL A 182 -12.69 -0.53 12.58
C VAL A 182 -12.09 0.00 11.29
N TYR A 183 -10.82 -0.27 11.08
CA TYR A 183 -10.06 0.15 9.91
C TYR A 183 -9.71 -1.05 9.05
N ALA A 184 -9.67 -0.84 7.74
CA ALA A 184 -9.12 -1.79 6.80
C ALA A 184 -7.60 -1.59 6.68
N VAL A 185 -6.85 -2.68 6.73
CA VAL A 185 -5.38 -2.69 6.63
C VAL A 185 -4.95 -3.49 5.42
N SER A 186 -4.01 -2.93 4.64
CA SER A 186 -3.43 -3.58 3.47
C SER A 186 -2.33 -4.58 3.87
N GLU A 187 -1.91 -5.41 2.90
CA GLU A 187 -0.75 -6.30 3.04
C GLU A 187 0.56 -5.56 3.37
N SER A 188 0.66 -4.28 3.02
CA SER A 188 1.81 -3.44 3.38
C SER A 188 1.73 -2.81 4.77
N GLY A 189 0.67 -3.10 5.53
CA GLY A 189 0.43 -2.48 6.84
C GLY A 189 -0.13 -1.06 6.78
N GLU A 190 -0.46 -0.58 5.59
CA GLU A 190 -1.04 0.75 5.39
C GLU A 190 -2.51 0.76 5.80
N LEU A 191 -2.91 1.81 6.52
CA LEU A 191 -4.31 2.06 6.86
C LEU A 191 -5.06 2.56 5.62
N LEU A 192 -6.04 1.79 5.16
CA LEU A 192 -6.83 2.12 3.98
C LEU A 192 -8.02 3.03 4.27
N GLY A 193 -8.40 3.15 5.54
CA GLY A 193 -9.51 3.97 6.01
C GLY A 193 -10.45 3.21 6.94
N GLU A 194 -11.40 3.93 7.52
CA GLU A 194 -12.45 3.35 8.36
C GLU A 194 -13.42 2.54 7.50
N THR A 195 -13.67 1.28 7.89
CA THR A 195 -14.48 0.34 7.07
C THR A 195 -15.87 0.86 6.75
N ALA A 196 -16.45 1.66 7.64
CA ALA A 196 -17.79 2.26 7.46
C ALA A 196 -17.82 3.36 6.37
N THR A 197 -16.66 3.94 6.03
CA THR A 197 -16.56 5.06 5.07
C THR A 197 -16.01 4.63 3.71
N LEU A 198 -15.57 3.38 3.59
CA LEU A 198 -15.04 2.87 2.34
C LEU A 198 -16.16 2.55 1.34
N ASN A 199 -16.05 3.09 0.13
CA ASN A 199 -16.97 2.79 -0.97
C ASN A 199 -16.64 1.42 -1.59
N LEU A 200 -17.05 0.37 -0.91
CA LEU A 200 -16.79 -1.02 -1.32
C LEU A 200 -17.91 -1.57 -2.20
N ALA A 201 -17.55 -2.38 -3.17
CA ALA A 201 -18.49 -3.24 -3.85
C ALA A 201 -19.16 -4.20 -2.83
N PRO A 202 -20.42 -4.59 -3.00
CA PRO A 202 -21.12 -5.44 -2.03
C PRO A 202 -20.40 -6.76 -1.70
N THR A 203 -19.80 -7.39 -2.71
CA THR A 203 -18.99 -8.60 -2.55
C THR A 203 -17.71 -8.36 -1.73
N ALA A 204 -17.09 -7.21 -1.93
CA ALA A 204 -15.90 -6.81 -1.20
C ALA A 204 -16.23 -6.43 0.26
N ALA A 205 -17.35 -5.79 0.51
CA ALA A 205 -17.84 -5.51 1.85
C ALA A 205 -18.06 -6.79 2.66
N ALA A 206 -18.66 -7.84 2.02
CA ALA A 206 -18.83 -9.15 2.64
C ALA A 206 -17.47 -9.83 2.91
N ALA A 207 -16.53 -9.78 1.96
CA ALA A 207 -15.19 -10.33 2.13
C ALA A 207 -14.42 -9.60 3.25
N LEU A 208 -14.51 -8.27 3.31
CA LEU A 208 -13.92 -7.49 4.39
C LEU A 208 -14.55 -7.84 5.75
N ALA A 209 -15.88 -8.03 5.81
CA ALA A 209 -16.55 -8.42 7.05
C ALA A 209 -16.09 -9.80 7.56
N ALA A 210 -15.72 -10.70 6.66
CA ALA A 210 -15.15 -12.00 6.98
C ALA A 210 -13.64 -11.99 7.24
N ALA A 211 -12.93 -10.90 6.92
CA ALA A 211 -11.50 -10.80 7.14
C ALA A 211 -11.14 -10.86 8.63
N PRO A 212 -9.95 -11.36 9.00
CA PRO A 212 -9.49 -11.41 10.39
C PRO A 212 -9.57 -10.05 11.07
N LEU A 213 -9.94 -10.06 12.37
CA LEU A 213 -10.08 -8.84 13.17
C LEU A 213 -9.04 -8.84 14.29
N LEU A 214 -8.24 -7.79 14.35
CA LEU A 214 -7.32 -7.47 15.45
C LEU A 214 -7.94 -6.39 16.32
N PHE A 215 -8.17 -6.66 17.58
CA PHE A 215 -8.55 -5.65 18.57
C PHE A 215 -7.30 -5.03 19.18
N ASP A 216 -7.17 -3.71 19.10
CA ASP A 216 -6.04 -2.98 19.67
C ASP A 216 -6.49 -2.23 20.92
N ASP A 217 -6.20 -2.84 22.06
CA ASP A 217 -6.54 -2.32 23.38
C ASP A 217 -5.30 -1.70 24.06
N ARG A 218 -4.33 -1.26 23.30
CA ARG A 218 -3.14 -0.58 23.87
C ARG A 218 -3.54 0.74 24.53
N THR A 219 -2.84 1.05 25.60
CA THR A 219 -3.02 2.28 26.36
C THR A 219 -1.68 3.02 26.42
N PRO A 220 -1.58 4.29 25.92
CA PRO A 220 -2.65 5.03 25.25
C PRO A 220 -3.06 4.42 23.89
N SER A 221 -4.31 4.62 23.52
CA SER A 221 -4.80 4.14 22.22
C SER A 221 -3.97 4.72 21.09
N PRO A 222 -3.57 3.91 20.11
CA PRO A 222 -2.85 4.42 18.94
C PRO A 222 -3.73 5.36 18.14
N LEU A 223 -3.12 6.41 17.59
CA LEU A 223 -3.82 7.32 16.67
C LEU A 223 -3.85 6.70 15.28
N PRO A 224 -5.00 6.57 14.63
CA PRO A 224 -5.09 5.94 13.31
C PRO A 224 -4.32 6.69 12.21
N THR A 225 -4.02 7.97 12.41
CA THR A 225 -3.19 8.77 11.49
C THR A 225 -1.68 8.48 11.61
N VAL A 226 -1.24 7.93 12.74
CA VAL A 226 0.17 7.61 13.03
C VAL A 226 0.37 6.10 13.15
N GLY A 227 -0.71 5.37 13.32
CA GLY A 227 -0.73 3.97 13.70
C GLY A 227 -0.70 3.01 12.50
N GLN A 228 0.37 3.06 11.72
CA GLN A 228 0.65 1.91 10.86
C GLN A 228 1.13 0.77 11.75
N LEU A 229 0.57 -0.42 11.55
CA LEU A 229 1.14 -1.62 12.14
C LEU A 229 2.52 -1.84 11.54
N THR A 230 3.50 -2.12 12.37
CA THR A 230 4.82 -2.52 11.88
C THR A 230 4.70 -3.82 11.07
N MET A 231 5.61 -4.06 10.14
CA MET A 231 5.61 -5.31 9.35
C MET A 231 5.70 -6.54 10.25
N THR A 232 6.37 -6.45 11.40
CA THR A 232 6.42 -7.54 12.39
C THR A 232 5.06 -7.75 13.04
N GLU A 233 4.39 -6.69 13.49
CA GLU A 233 3.04 -6.79 14.07
C GLU A 233 2.04 -7.33 13.06
N LEU A 234 2.14 -6.90 11.80
CA LEU A 234 1.29 -7.38 10.72
C LEU A 234 1.47 -8.88 10.46
N ASP A 235 2.72 -9.37 10.38
CA ASP A 235 3.02 -10.79 10.20
C ASP A 235 2.50 -11.62 11.39
N VAL A 236 2.69 -11.14 12.62
CA VAL A 236 2.14 -11.77 13.82
C VAL A 236 0.61 -11.80 13.79
N ALA A 237 -0.02 -10.65 13.52
CA ALA A 237 -1.47 -10.54 13.47
C ALA A 237 -2.07 -11.48 12.43
N THR A 238 -1.47 -11.56 11.25
CA THR A 238 -1.93 -12.45 10.18
C THR A 238 -1.83 -13.93 10.57
N ARG A 239 -0.70 -14.33 11.16
CA ARG A 239 -0.47 -15.72 11.59
C ARG A 239 -1.39 -16.12 12.72
N LEU A 240 -1.57 -15.26 13.72
CA LEU A 240 -2.42 -15.57 14.88
C LEU A 240 -3.92 -15.48 14.54
N ALA A 241 -4.30 -14.54 13.68
CA ALA A 241 -5.70 -14.41 13.25
C ALA A 241 -6.15 -15.51 12.28
N SER A 242 -5.22 -16.23 11.67
CA SER A 242 -5.53 -17.40 10.84
C SER A 242 -5.70 -18.69 11.64
N LEU A 243 -5.46 -18.66 12.96
CA LEU A 243 -5.63 -19.83 13.81
C LEU A 243 -7.13 -20.18 13.93
N MET A 244 -7.41 -21.45 13.78
CA MET A 244 -8.74 -22.01 14.00
C MET A 244 -8.76 -22.79 15.32
N PRO A 245 -9.90 -22.93 15.99
CA PRO A 245 -10.01 -23.74 17.20
C PRO A 245 -9.44 -25.16 17.06
N GLU A 246 -9.59 -25.77 15.89
CA GLU A 246 -9.09 -27.11 15.57
C GLU A 246 -7.56 -27.19 15.58
N ASP A 247 -6.86 -26.13 15.19
CA ASP A 247 -5.40 -26.07 15.20
C ASP A 247 -4.85 -26.17 16.61
N LEU A 248 -5.59 -25.63 17.57
CA LEU A 248 -5.26 -25.66 18.99
C LEU A 248 -5.80 -26.90 19.71
N GLY A 249 -6.70 -27.64 19.06
CA GLY A 249 -7.40 -28.78 19.67
C GLY A 249 -8.27 -28.35 20.84
N THR A 250 -8.82 -27.13 20.79
CA THR A 250 -9.69 -26.54 21.80
C THR A 250 -11.16 -26.82 21.49
N ALA A 251 -11.98 -26.88 22.51
CA ALA A 251 -13.43 -26.93 22.38
C ALA A 251 -14.07 -25.51 22.36
N ALA A 252 -13.26 -24.48 22.30
CA ALA A 252 -13.74 -23.11 22.09
C ALA A 252 -14.45 -22.99 20.73
N THR A 253 -15.44 -22.12 20.67
CA THR A 253 -16.19 -21.83 19.43
C THR A 253 -15.64 -20.64 18.68
N THR A 254 -14.97 -19.73 19.37
CA THR A 254 -14.42 -18.50 18.80
C THR A 254 -13.01 -18.22 19.35
N LEU A 255 -12.16 -17.71 18.48
CA LEU A 255 -10.87 -17.13 18.83
C LEU A 255 -10.89 -15.65 18.50
N THR A 256 -10.43 -14.82 19.43
CA THR A 256 -10.34 -13.38 19.29
C THR A 256 -8.88 -12.95 19.49
N LEU A 257 -8.34 -12.20 18.54
CA LEU A 257 -6.99 -11.68 18.63
C LEU A 257 -6.99 -10.26 19.20
N ARG A 258 -6.22 -10.05 20.26
CA ARG A 258 -6.03 -8.74 20.91
C ARG A 258 -4.57 -8.34 20.96
N LEU A 259 -4.34 -7.03 20.94
CA LEU A 259 -3.03 -6.42 21.14
C LEU A 259 -3.10 -5.52 22.37
N LEU A 260 -2.42 -5.94 23.44
CA LEU A 260 -2.42 -5.26 24.73
C LEU A 260 -1.07 -4.59 24.99
N SER A 261 -1.04 -3.45 25.69
CA SER A 261 0.22 -2.76 26.05
C SER A 261 1.16 -3.63 26.85
N ASP A 262 0.61 -4.36 27.84
CA ASP A 262 1.42 -5.08 28.83
C ASP A 262 1.83 -6.47 28.35
N PHE A 263 0.99 -7.11 27.54
CA PHE A 263 1.13 -8.51 27.16
C PHE A 263 1.48 -8.70 25.67
N GLY A 264 1.39 -7.66 24.85
CA GLY A 264 1.51 -7.80 23.41
C GLY A 264 0.32 -8.55 22.80
N PHE A 265 0.59 -9.50 21.92
CA PHE A 265 -0.46 -10.29 21.27
C PHE A 265 -1.04 -11.36 22.19
N VAL A 266 -2.35 -11.35 22.30
CA VAL A 266 -3.14 -12.29 23.11
C VAL A 266 -4.23 -12.89 22.25
N VAL A 267 -4.35 -14.21 22.28
CA VAL A 267 -5.47 -14.96 21.68
C VAL A 267 -6.43 -15.34 22.81
N GLU A 268 -7.64 -14.84 22.74
CA GLU A 268 -8.71 -15.19 23.68
C GLU A 268 -9.64 -16.21 23.02
N ALA A 269 -9.95 -17.25 23.76
CA ALA A 269 -10.84 -18.29 23.33
C ALA A 269 -12.13 -18.27 24.16
N ALA A 270 -13.27 -18.34 23.51
CA ALA A 270 -14.56 -18.39 24.15
C ALA A 270 -15.41 -19.54 23.60
N GLY A 271 -16.16 -20.19 24.49
CA GLY A 271 -17.07 -21.28 24.21
C GLY A 271 -18.04 -21.51 25.34
N PRO A 272 -19.01 -22.42 25.24
CA PRO A 272 -20.07 -22.63 26.22
C PRO A 272 -19.57 -22.93 27.65
N SER A 273 -18.41 -23.59 27.77
CA SER A 273 -17.81 -23.97 29.05
C SER A 273 -16.33 -23.61 29.14
N ILE A 274 -15.81 -22.94 28.16
CA ILE A 274 -14.40 -22.68 27.95
C ILE A 274 -14.17 -21.20 27.75
N GLU A 275 -13.22 -20.69 28.53
CA GLU A 275 -12.75 -19.32 28.44
C GLU A 275 -11.31 -19.29 28.92
N TRP A 276 -10.40 -18.99 28.02
CA TRP A 276 -8.98 -18.84 28.34
C TRP A 276 -8.32 -17.80 27.42
N SER A 277 -7.19 -17.28 27.87
CA SER A 277 -6.39 -16.31 27.13
C SER A 277 -4.95 -16.84 26.99
N ALA A 278 -4.38 -16.79 25.80
CA ALA A 278 -3.01 -17.18 25.56
C ALA A 278 -2.17 -15.95 25.15
N VAL A 279 -1.16 -15.63 25.95
CA VAL A 279 -0.22 -14.54 25.71
C VAL A 279 0.90 -15.06 24.81
N PHE A 280 0.96 -14.58 23.58
CA PHE A 280 2.05 -14.84 22.66
C PHE A 280 3.20 -13.84 22.84
N GLY A 281 2.92 -12.66 23.39
CA GLY A 281 3.91 -11.67 23.77
C GLY A 281 4.13 -10.56 22.75
N ILE A 282 5.16 -9.77 22.98
CA ILE A 282 5.59 -8.68 22.09
C ILE A 282 6.67 -9.22 21.16
N TYR A 283 6.52 -8.97 19.87
CA TYR A 283 7.45 -9.45 18.86
C TYR A 283 8.35 -8.32 18.34
N SER A 284 9.58 -8.68 18.04
CA SER A 284 10.54 -7.83 17.39
C SER A 284 11.49 -8.68 16.55
N ALA A 285 12.10 -8.09 15.53
CA ALA A 285 13.00 -8.82 14.65
C ALA A 285 14.22 -9.43 15.37
N THR A 286 14.63 -8.84 16.49
CA THR A 286 15.86 -9.21 17.20
C THR A 286 15.61 -10.08 18.44
N ILE A 287 14.55 -9.78 19.20
CA ILE A 287 14.33 -10.44 20.51
C ILE A 287 13.38 -11.63 20.38
N ARG A 288 12.29 -11.46 19.63
CA ARG A 288 11.27 -12.49 19.45
C ARG A 288 10.81 -12.50 18.00
N PRO A 289 11.44 -13.30 17.13
CA PRO A 289 11.06 -13.37 15.73
C PRO A 289 9.73 -14.11 15.54
N THR A 290 9.01 -13.78 14.51
CA THR A 290 7.69 -14.36 14.17
C THR A 290 7.78 -15.85 13.81
N SER A 291 8.97 -16.35 13.48
CA SER A 291 9.24 -17.77 13.25
C SER A 291 8.97 -18.65 14.47
N MET A 292 8.92 -18.08 15.68
CA MET A 292 8.61 -18.81 16.92
C MET A 292 7.13 -19.18 17.04
N ILE A 293 6.23 -18.48 16.33
CA ILE A 293 4.78 -18.66 16.46
C ILE A 293 4.35 -20.14 16.28
N PRO A 294 4.80 -20.87 15.24
CA PRO A 294 4.40 -22.28 15.09
C PRO A 294 4.82 -23.17 16.27
N GLY A 295 5.94 -22.88 16.89
CA GLY A 295 6.42 -23.59 18.10
C GLY A 295 5.51 -23.27 19.30
N GLN A 296 5.21 -22.00 19.51
CA GLN A 296 4.31 -21.54 20.56
C GLN A 296 2.90 -22.10 20.40
N VAL A 297 2.38 -22.21 19.19
CA VAL A 297 1.07 -22.85 18.90
C VAL A 297 1.10 -24.33 19.31
N ARG A 298 2.16 -25.08 18.96
CA ARG A 298 2.31 -26.48 19.41
C ARG A 298 2.37 -26.60 20.93
N LEU A 299 3.13 -25.71 21.58
CA LEU A 299 3.23 -25.67 23.05
C LEU A 299 1.86 -25.36 23.66
N LEU A 300 1.15 -24.35 23.17
CA LEU A 300 -0.20 -23.99 23.63
C LEU A 300 -1.13 -25.19 23.55
N ARG A 301 -1.18 -25.88 22.40
CA ARG A 301 -1.96 -27.09 22.22
C ARG A 301 -1.64 -28.17 23.27
N SER A 302 -0.37 -28.38 23.59
CA SER A 302 0.05 -29.36 24.59
C SER A 302 -0.35 -28.97 26.02
N LEU A 303 -0.32 -27.69 26.35
CA LEU A 303 -0.72 -27.15 27.66
C LEU A 303 -2.25 -27.23 27.86
N LEU A 304 -3.02 -27.00 26.82
CA LEU A 304 -4.48 -27.07 26.85
C LEU A 304 -5.00 -28.52 26.95
N ALA A 305 -4.26 -29.49 26.42
CA ALA A 305 -4.71 -30.88 26.33
C ALA A 305 -5.15 -31.45 27.68
N GLY A 306 -6.46 -31.78 27.81
CA GLY A 306 -7.08 -32.34 29.02
C GLY A 306 -7.15 -31.41 30.23
N ARG A 307 -6.79 -30.14 30.09
CA ARG A 307 -6.76 -29.15 31.19
C ARG A 307 -7.53 -27.88 30.92
N GLU A 308 -8.01 -27.70 29.69
CA GLU A 308 -8.57 -26.48 29.16
C GLU A 308 -9.61 -25.81 30.06
N SER A 309 -10.51 -26.60 30.67
CA SER A 309 -11.57 -26.09 31.56
C SER A 309 -11.07 -25.46 32.87
N ARG A 310 -9.81 -25.73 33.23
CA ARG A 310 -9.18 -25.24 34.50
C ARG A 310 -8.23 -24.09 34.26
N ILE A 311 -7.84 -23.86 33.00
CA ILE A 311 -6.87 -22.82 32.61
C ILE A 311 -7.61 -21.50 32.44
N GLY A 312 -7.04 -20.42 33.01
CA GLY A 312 -7.47 -19.05 32.74
C GLY A 312 -6.57 -18.36 31.76
N TRP A 313 -5.28 -18.34 32.06
CA TRP A 313 -4.29 -17.70 31.17
C TRP A 313 -3.13 -18.66 30.92
N VAL A 314 -2.60 -18.60 29.68
CA VAL A 314 -1.36 -19.27 29.28
C VAL A 314 -0.37 -18.18 28.85
N ILE A 315 0.85 -18.21 29.36
CA ILE A 315 1.92 -17.30 28.96
C ILE A 315 2.97 -18.13 28.25
N LEU A 316 3.21 -17.83 26.99
CA LEU A 316 4.18 -18.50 26.14
C LEU A 316 5.47 -17.67 26.11
N ALA A 317 6.46 -18.08 26.89
CA ALA A 317 7.75 -17.40 26.93
C ALA A 317 8.52 -17.59 25.60
N ASP A 318 8.55 -18.83 25.13
CA ASP A 318 9.18 -19.21 23.86
C ASP A 318 8.46 -20.43 23.22
N GLU A 319 9.13 -21.17 22.38
CA GLU A 319 8.57 -22.37 21.71
C GLU A 319 8.50 -23.62 22.62
N GLN A 320 9.16 -23.60 23.76
CA GLN A 320 9.33 -24.73 24.66
C GLN A 320 8.88 -24.41 26.10
N ALA A 321 8.94 -23.15 26.50
CA ALA A 321 8.62 -22.70 27.84
C ALA A 321 7.31 -21.91 27.87
N GLY A 322 6.41 -22.35 28.71
CA GLY A 322 5.12 -21.70 28.95
C GLY A 322 4.62 -22.02 30.37
N THR A 323 3.86 -21.07 30.89
CA THR A 323 3.20 -21.21 32.19
C THR A 323 1.71 -20.97 32.03
N TYR A 324 0.92 -21.44 32.99
CA TYR A 324 -0.51 -21.17 33.00
C TYR A 324 -1.03 -20.83 34.40
N THR A 325 -2.09 -20.07 34.45
CA THR A 325 -2.82 -19.76 35.71
C THR A 325 -4.15 -20.49 35.74
N ALA A 326 -4.69 -20.65 36.93
CA ALA A 326 -6.04 -21.19 37.10
C ALA A 326 -7.10 -20.22 36.53
N LYS A 327 -8.27 -20.75 36.25
CA LYS A 327 -9.42 -19.96 35.74
C LYS A 327 -9.73 -18.82 36.73
N GLY A 328 -9.94 -17.62 36.17
CA GLY A 328 -10.22 -16.40 36.96
C GLY A 328 -8.98 -15.68 37.54
N VAL A 329 -7.78 -16.22 37.33
CA VAL A 329 -6.54 -15.58 37.82
C VAL A 329 -5.79 -14.96 36.63
N ARG A 330 -5.80 -13.61 36.56
CA ARG A 330 -4.99 -12.88 35.59
C ARG A 330 -3.53 -12.85 36.06
N PRO A 331 -2.56 -13.16 35.20
CA PRO A 331 -1.15 -13.05 35.55
C PRO A 331 -0.75 -11.58 35.73
N PRO A 332 0.26 -11.30 36.56
CA PRO A 332 0.85 -9.97 36.60
C PRO A 332 1.46 -9.68 35.21
N PRO A 333 1.47 -8.40 34.78
CA PRO A 333 2.16 -8.03 33.57
C PRO A 333 3.63 -8.44 33.65
N PRO A 334 4.28 -8.86 32.55
CA PRO A 334 5.70 -9.16 32.57
C PRO A 334 6.43 -7.91 33.05
N SER A 335 7.05 -8.03 34.27
CA SER A 335 7.82 -6.92 34.81
C SER A 335 8.83 -6.50 33.74
N ALA A 336 8.85 -5.22 33.38
CA ALA A 336 9.98 -4.66 32.70
C ALA A 336 11.23 -5.10 33.48
N SER A 337 12.20 -5.72 32.81
CA SER A 337 13.45 -6.13 33.45
C SER A 337 13.88 -5.03 34.40
N PRO A 338 14.18 -5.35 35.68
CA PRO A 338 14.61 -4.31 36.59
C PRO A 338 15.76 -3.58 35.87
N ASP A 339 15.59 -2.26 35.73
CA ASP A 339 16.68 -1.40 35.30
C ASP A 339 17.93 -1.89 36.01
N PRO A 340 19.04 -2.18 35.32
CA PRO A 340 20.27 -2.53 35.98
C PRO A 340 20.51 -1.44 37.01
N SER A 341 20.28 -1.78 38.28
CA SER A 341 20.50 -0.86 39.40
C SER A 341 21.83 -0.17 39.11
N PRO A 342 21.90 1.17 39.12
CA PRO A 342 23.17 1.85 38.93
C PRO A 342 24.14 1.20 39.91
N GLY A 343 25.10 0.48 39.35
CA GLY A 343 26.01 -0.35 40.10
C GLY A 343 26.51 0.43 41.30
N THR A 344 26.30 -0.08 42.49
CA THR A 344 26.95 0.38 43.69
C THR A 344 28.43 0.40 43.33
N SER A 345 28.95 1.59 43.05
CA SER A 345 30.39 1.80 42.89
C SER A 345 31.06 1.13 44.08
N PRO A 346 31.99 0.22 43.85
CA PRO A 346 32.75 -0.31 44.98
C PRO A 346 33.36 0.89 45.73
N ALA A 347 33.06 0.97 47.04
CA ALA A 347 33.64 1.97 47.91
C ALA A 347 35.18 1.96 47.71
N PRO A 348 35.82 3.15 47.61
CA PRO A 348 37.24 3.19 47.51
C PRO A 348 37.86 2.42 48.65
N SER A 349 38.63 1.39 48.33
CA SER A 349 39.40 0.62 49.32
C SER A 349 40.32 1.57 50.06
N ASP A 350 40.17 1.61 51.40
CA ASP A 350 41.09 2.31 52.28
C ASP A 350 42.52 1.88 51.98
N PRO A 351 43.48 2.83 51.88
CA PRO A 351 44.88 2.49 51.70
C PRO A 351 45.40 1.71 52.93
N SER A 352 45.83 0.49 52.69
CA SER A 352 46.57 -0.32 53.70
C SER A 352 47.70 0.49 54.31
N PRO A 353 47.85 0.42 55.64
CA PRO A 353 48.95 1.12 56.33
C PRO A 353 50.29 0.50 55.87
N SER A 354 51.20 1.37 55.43
CA SER A 354 52.58 1.03 55.12
C SER A 354 53.28 0.35 56.31
N PRO A 355 54.05 -0.72 56.12
CA PRO A 355 54.86 -1.29 57.18
C PRO A 355 55.95 -0.33 57.64
N SER A 356 55.98 -0.08 58.94
CA SER A 356 56.98 0.75 59.62
C SER A 356 58.38 0.15 59.41
N ALA A 357 59.34 1.00 59.01
CA ALA A 357 60.74 0.69 58.86
C ALA A 357 61.37 0.33 60.25
N PRO A 358 62.30 -0.64 60.30
CA PRO A 358 62.99 -0.96 61.57
C PRO A 358 63.94 0.15 61.95
N THR A 359 63.79 0.63 63.19
CA THR A 359 64.69 1.57 63.87
C THR A 359 66.01 0.85 64.17
N VAL A 360 67.10 1.30 63.56
CA VAL A 360 68.47 0.91 63.98
C VAL A 360 68.87 1.93 65.03
N SER A 361 69.13 1.45 66.28
CA SER A 361 69.81 2.21 67.32
C SER A 361 71.29 1.86 67.39
N PRO A 362 72.16 2.77 67.80
CA PRO A 362 73.61 2.69 67.74
C PRO A 362 74.23 1.71 68.70
#